data_6560cd974bd8699803c1230b270afcfa
#
_entry.id   6560cd974bd8699803c1230b270afcfa
#
_cell.length_a   1.000
_cell.length_b   1.000
_cell.length_c   1.000
_cell.angle_alpha   90.00
_cell.angle_beta   90.00
_cell.angle_gamma   90.00
#
_symmetry.space_group_name_H-M   'P 1'
#
loop_
_entity.id
_entity.type
_entity.pdbx_description
1 polymer ?
#
loop_
_entity_poly.entity_id
_entity_poly.type
_entity_poly.pdbx_seq_one_letter_code
_entity_poly.pdbx_strand_id
1 'polypeptide(L)'
;MSSRAPGLRSFWAELPTAGRWLLSTVAIQTLGRGLTLPFTIIYLHEVRGFELGLSGTLMALIAVVALLVTMPSGTLTDRYGARVMILIGTVSMMAGNVVLAYATEPAVAAVAFVLIGVNFGIVWPAFNALIASVVEGELRQRYFGVNFALVNLGIGLGGVVGGFFVDVSRPETFTTIFLADAASMLVPIALLLGPLRHVHGRAAQPEEIDGDTPATYLAILRQPSVQWLTLLTFLAMFVGYGQLEAGFPAFSREVAEVSTRTVGFAFAVNTAVIVALQFWMLNKIKGRRRTRVILVMGGVWVGAWVLLGATGLAPGGAVAVLGVLLFMAVFAFGETLLQPTIPAITNDLAPDHLRGRYNAISAAAFQAGTIAGPAVAGVLLQHHLAGAYVGLLVAGCVAIAGLALALERRITPEVNGVAEPTETAATV
;
A
#
# COMPACT_ATOMS: atom_id res chain seq x y z
N MET A 1 -12.20 21.42 -30.14
CA MET A 1 -10.93 21.93 -29.55
C MET A 1 -10.40 20.86 -28.61
N SER A 2 -9.38 20.12 -29.01
CA SER A 2 -8.79 19.08 -28.16
C SER A 2 -7.96 19.78 -27.06
N SER A 3 -8.45 19.82 -25.85
CA SER A 3 -7.66 20.24 -24.70
C SER A 3 -6.58 19.19 -24.46
N ARG A 4 -5.36 19.46 -24.91
CA ARG A 4 -4.19 18.70 -24.46
C ARG A 4 -4.21 18.70 -22.94
N ALA A 5 -4.17 17.52 -22.32
CA ALA A 5 -4.01 17.40 -20.89
C ALA A 5 -2.84 18.28 -20.46
N PRO A 6 -3.02 19.16 -19.47
CA PRO A 6 -1.96 20.07 -19.02
C PRO A 6 -0.76 19.25 -18.56
N GLY A 7 0.42 19.55 -19.12
CA GLY A 7 1.65 18.81 -18.83
C GLY A 7 2.12 19.00 -17.38
N LEU A 8 3.09 18.19 -16.92
CA LEU A 8 3.67 18.28 -15.57
C LEU A 8 4.16 19.69 -15.21
N ARG A 9 4.64 20.47 -16.19
CA ARG A 9 5.08 21.87 -15.97
C ARG A 9 3.93 22.80 -15.59
N SER A 10 2.77 22.68 -16.25
CA SER A 10 1.58 23.49 -15.92
C SER A 10 1.03 23.07 -14.55
N PHE A 11 0.96 21.76 -14.27
CA PHE A 11 0.57 21.26 -12.95
C PHE A 11 1.45 21.86 -11.83
N TRP A 12 2.78 21.81 -12.00
CA TRP A 12 3.70 22.36 -11.01
C TRP A 12 3.52 23.88 -10.82
N ALA A 13 3.26 24.63 -11.89
CA ALA A 13 3.03 26.06 -11.84
C ALA A 13 1.71 26.44 -11.13
N GLU A 14 0.67 25.61 -11.30
CA GLU A 14 -0.65 25.79 -10.66
C GLU A 14 -0.63 25.47 -9.15
N LEU A 15 0.31 24.61 -8.68
CA LEU A 15 0.38 24.23 -7.29
C LEU A 15 0.73 25.40 -6.37
N PRO A 16 0.00 25.55 -5.23
CA PRO A 16 0.43 26.43 -4.15
C PRO A 16 1.82 26.04 -3.65
N THR A 17 2.58 27.01 -3.13
CA THR A 17 3.93 26.78 -2.61
C THR A 17 3.97 25.67 -1.55
N ALA A 18 2.98 25.61 -0.66
CA ALA A 18 2.86 24.55 0.33
C ALA A 18 2.68 23.17 -0.32
N GLY A 19 1.84 23.05 -1.35
CA GLY A 19 1.66 21.81 -2.11
C GLY A 19 2.93 21.34 -2.80
N ARG A 20 3.73 22.27 -3.36
CA ARG A 20 5.04 21.95 -3.97
C ARG A 20 6.02 21.40 -2.94
N TRP A 21 6.14 22.04 -1.76
CA TRP A 21 7.00 21.56 -0.68
C TRP A 21 6.59 20.17 -0.21
N LEU A 22 5.29 19.95 0.03
CA LEU A 22 4.79 18.63 0.48
C LEU A 22 5.08 17.55 -0.57
N LEU A 23 4.85 17.81 -1.85
CA LEU A 23 5.12 16.85 -2.91
C LEU A 23 6.62 16.52 -3.05
N SER A 24 7.49 17.52 -2.84
CA SER A 24 8.95 17.30 -2.87
C SER A 24 9.43 16.39 -1.74
N THR A 25 8.79 16.42 -0.56
CA THR A 25 9.15 15.53 0.55
C THR A 25 8.82 14.08 0.25
N VAL A 26 7.76 13.82 -0.50
CA VAL A 26 7.32 12.47 -0.84
C VAL A 26 8.41 11.71 -1.60
N ALA A 27 9.04 12.32 -2.59
CA ALA A 27 10.10 11.70 -3.38
C ALA A 27 11.28 11.24 -2.50
N ILE A 28 11.68 12.07 -1.53
CA ILE A 28 12.81 11.78 -0.64
C ILE A 28 12.45 10.68 0.36
N GLN A 29 11.28 10.78 1.03
CA GLN A 29 10.82 9.79 1.99
C GLN A 29 10.62 8.42 1.36
N THR A 30 10.02 8.38 0.17
CA THR A 30 9.74 7.11 -0.50
C THR A 30 10.99 6.47 -1.09
N LEU A 31 12.00 7.25 -1.45
CA LEU A 31 13.32 6.72 -1.78
C LEU A 31 13.95 6.05 -0.54
N GLY A 32 13.93 6.72 0.62
CA GLY A 32 14.38 6.15 1.89
C GLY A 32 13.64 4.86 2.23
N ARG A 33 12.31 4.87 2.14
CA ARG A 33 11.50 3.67 2.35
C ARG A 33 11.84 2.55 1.37
N GLY A 34 12.12 2.87 0.11
CA GLY A 34 12.55 1.91 -0.90
C GLY A 34 13.88 1.23 -0.57
N LEU A 35 14.82 1.96 0.08
CA LEU A 35 16.07 1.38 0.57
C LEU A 35 15.86 0.26 1.59
N THR A 36 14.81 0.33 2.39
CA THR A 36 14.60 -0.55 3.56
C THR A 36 13.53 -1.62 3.32
N LEU A 37 12.45 -1.29 2.62
CA LEU A 37 11.25 -2.10 2.48
C LEU A 37 11.53 -3.54 2.01
N PRO A 38 12.26 -3.79 0.90
CA PRO A 38 12.51 -5.15 0.42
C PRO A 38 13.49 -5.95 1.29
N PHE A 39 14.27 -5.26 2.14
CA PHE A 39 15.41 -5.85 2.83
C PHE A 39 15.18 -6.04 4.33
N THR A 40 14.07 -5.54 4.87
CA THR A 40 13.77 -5.63 6.31
C THR A 40 13.66 -7.08 6.78
N ILE A 41 12.95 -7.95 6.08
CA ILE A 41 12.83 -9.36 6.45
C ILE A 41 14.17 -10.09 6.31
N ILE A 42 14.95 -9.77 5.29
CA ILE A 42 16.30 -10.31 5.05
C ILE A 42 17.22 -9.91 6.19
N TYR A 43 17.17 -8.64 6.62
CA TYR A 43 17.94 -8.15 7.77
C TYR A 43 17.60 -8.90 9.04
N LEU A 44 16.33 -9.05 9.38
CA LEU A 44 15.93 -9.75 10.59
C LEU A 44 16.37 -11.21 10.59
N HIS A 45 16.18 -11.91 9.47
CA HIS A 45 16.44 -13.33 9.35
C HIS A 45 17.92 -13.65 9.10
N GLU A 46 18.48 -13.15 7.97
CA GLU A 46 19.82 -13.54 7.52
C GLU A 46 20.95 -12.79 8.28
N VAL A 47 20.70 -11.55 8.73
CA VAL A 47 21.74 -10.73 9.38
C VAL A 47 21.64 -10.82 10.91
N ARG A 48 20.42 -10.78 11.47
CA ARG A 48 20.19 -10.82 12.92
C ARG A 48 19.93 -12.22 13.45
N GLY A 49 19.71 -13.19 12.56
CA GLY A 49 19.52 -14.59 12.94
C GLY A 49 18.16 -14.89 13.59
N PHE A 50 17.18 -14.00 13.43
CA PHE A 50 15.83 -14.25 13.98
C PHE A 50 15.14 -15.32 13.14
N GLU A 51 14.37 -16.19 13.81
CA GLU A 51 13.53 -17.14 13.09
C GLU A 51 12.58 -16.41 12.13
N LEU A 52 12.35 -16.99 10.94
CA LEU A 52 11.58 -16.34 9.89
C LEU A 52 10.13 -16.05 10.32
N GLY A 53 9.52 -16.99 11.08
CA GLY A 53 8.19 -16.81 11.66
C GLY A 53 8.12 -15.66 12.65
N LEU A 54 9.15 -15.53 13.52
CA LEU A 54 9.28 -14.40 14.44
C LEU A 54 9.46 -13.09 13.66
N SER A 55 10.31 -13.07 12.63
CA SER A 55 10.55 -11.91 11.78
C SER A 55 9.28 -11.42 11.11
N GLY A 56 8.50 -12.33 10.51
CA GLY A 56 7.21 -12.01 9.90
C GLY A 56 6.19 -11.49 10.92
N THR A 57 6.14 -12.08 12.13
CA THR A 57 5.25 -11.64 13.21
C THR A 57 5.64 -10.25 13.73
N LEU A 58 6.93 -9.98 13.88
CA LEU A 58 7.43 -8.66 14.25
C LEU A 58 7.05 -7.61 13.21
N MET A 59 7.20 -7.90 11.92
CA MET A 59 6.77 -6.98 10.86
C MET A 59 5.26 -6.74 10.85
N ALA A 60 4.46 -7.75 11.19
CA ALA A 60 3.00 -7.62 11.30
C ALA A 60 2.59 -6.61 12.40
N LEU A 61 3.43 -6.35 13.42
CA LEU A 61 3.19 -5.33 14.44
C LEU A 61 2.99 -3.94 13.84
N ILE A 62 3.64 -3.62 12.71
CA ILE A 62 3.46 -2.33 12.02
C ILE A 62 1.98 -2.11 11.73
N ALA A 63 1.32 -3.08 11.12
CA ALA A 63 -0.07 -2.93 10.71
C ALA A 63 -1.04 -3.06 11.90
N VAL A 64 -0.72 -3.87 12.92
CA VAL A 64 -1.49 -3.94 14.18
C VAL A 64 -1.50 -2.57 14.86
N VAL A 65 -0.32 -1.98 15.06
CA VAL A 65 -0.20 -0.66 15.71
C VAL A 65 -0.84 0.43 14.86
N ALA A 66 -0.64 0.40 13.53
CA ALA A 66 -1.28 1.33 12.61
C ALA A 66 -2.81 1.28 12.75
N LEU A 67 -3.42 0.09 12.80
CA LEU A 67 -4.86 -0.09 12.98
C LEU A 67 -5.34 0.52 14.30
N LEU A 68 -4.64 0.25 15.42
CA LEU A 68 -5.00 0.77 16.74
C LEU A 68 -4.86 2.28 16.84
N VAL A 69 -3.88 2.86 16.14
CA VAL A 69 -3.56 4.29 16.20
C VAL A 69 -4.40 5.11 15.23
N THR A 70 -4.85 4.54 14.11
CA THR A 70 -5.57 5.30 13.07
C THR A 70 -6.84 5.96 13.59
N MET A 71 -7.65 5.26 14.39
CA MET A 71 -8.90 5.84 14.93
C MET A 71 -8.66 7.03 15.86
N PRO A 72 -7.82 6.92 16.93
CA PRO A 72 -7.52 8.07 17.76
C PRO A 72 -6.77 9.19 17.03
N SER A 73 -5.97 8.86 16.00
CA SER A 73 -5.23 9.87 15.23
C SER A 73 -6.15 10.85 14.50
N GLY A 74 -7.31 10.43 14.02
CA GLY A 74 -8.30 11.31 13.41
C GLY A 74 -8.77 12.40 14.38
N THR A 75 -9.22 12.01 15.57
CA THR A 75 -9.66 12.94 16.63
C THR A 75 -8.54 13.88 17.06
N LEU A 76 -7.32 13.36 17.16
CA LEU A 76 -6.15 14.18 17.52
C LEU A 76 -5.78 15.15 16.37
N THR A 77 -5.96 14.75 15.11
CA THR A 77 -5.75 15.61 13.94
C THR A 77 -6.72 16.79 13.94
N ASP A 78 -8.00 16.55 14.26
CA ASP A 78 -9.02 17.60 14.36
C ASP A 78 -8.67 18.58 15.48
N ARG A 79 -8.17 18.08 16.60
CA ARG A 79 -7.84 18.89 17.78
C ARG A 79 -6.54 19.69 17.64
N TYR A 80 -5.47 19.03 17.20
CA TYR A 80 -4.11 19.61 17.17
C TYR A 80 -3.67 20.09 15.79
N GLY A 81 -4.39 19.68 14.74
CA GLY A 81 -4.08 19.95 13.34
C GLY A 81 -3.17 18.88 12.69
N ALA A 82 -3.36 18.68 11.41
CA ALA A 82 -2.66 17.66 10.61
C ALA A 82 -1.13 17.81 10.66
N ARG A 83 -0.61 19.04 10.66
CA ARG A 83 0.83 19.32 10.74
C ARG A 83 1.50 18.69 11.96
N VAL A 84 0.89 18.87 13.14
CA VAL A 84 1.44 18.35 14.40
C VAL A 84 1.44 16.82 14.38
N MET A 85 0.37 16.22 13.89
CA MET A 85 0.25 14.78 13.78
C MET A 85 1.27 14.19 12.80
N ILE A 86 1.48 14.84 11.64
CA ILE A 86 2.52 14.41 10.69
C ILE A 86 3.92 14.52 11.34
N LEU A 87 4.21 15.58 12.10
CA LEU A 87 5.48 15.70 12.80
C LEU A 87 5.69 14.55 13.80
N ILE A 88 4.69 14.25 14.63
CA ILE A 88 4.75 13.14 15.59
C ILE A 88 5.00 11.82 14.86
N GLY A 89 4.23 11.52 13.83
CA GLY A 89 4.39 10.31 13.04
C GLY A 89 5.75 10.22 12.35
N THR A 90 6.23 11.32 11.74
CA THR A 90 7.52 11.35 11.06
C THR A 90 8.70 11.18 12.03
N VAL A 91 8.64 11.80 13.21
CA VAL A 91 9.66 11.59 14.28
C VAL A 91 9.61 10.15 14.78
N SER A 92 8.40 9.56 14.92
CA SER A 92 8.24 8.16 15.30
C SER A 92 8.88 7.22 14.27
N MET A 93 8.68 7.46 12.96
CA MET A 93 9.33 6.70 11.87
C MET A 93 10.85 6.81 11.93
N MET A 94 11.37 8.03 12.08
CA MET A 94 12.81 8.27 12.22
C MET A 94 13.38 7.50 13.41
N ALA A 95 12.76 7.60 14.57
CA ALA A 95 13.19 6.88 15.78
C ALA A 95 13.09 5.35 15.58
N GLY A 96 12.01 4.86 14.95
CA GLY A 96 11.81 3.45 14.64
C GLY A 96 12.93 2.89 13.76
N ASN A 97 13.29 3.59 12.69
CA ASN A 97 14.38 3.18 11.81
C ASN A 97 15.76 3.22 12.52
N VAL A 98 16.01 4.22 13.38
CA VAL A 98 17.25 4.26 14.18
C VAL A 98 17.30 3.08 15.15
N VAL A 99 16.21 2.78 15.86
CA VAL A 99 16.15 1.63 16.78
C VAL A 99 16.33 0.31 16.00
N LEU A 100 15.69 0.17 14.84
CA LEU A 100 15.81 -1.03 14.00
C LEU A 100 17.24 -1.25 13.49
N ALA A 101 17.94 -0.17 13.11
CA ALA A 101 19.32 -0.21 12.63
C ALA A 101 20.29 -0.92 13.63
N TYR A 102 19.99 -0.79 14.93
CA TYR A 102 20.80 -1.35 16.02
C TYR A 102 20.11 -2.49 16.76
N ALA A 103 18.96 -2.97 16.28
CA ALA A 103 18.24 -4.06 16.93
C ALA A 103 19.01 -5.38 16.82
N THR A 104 19.47 -5.89 17.96
CA THR A 104 20.13 -7.21 18.09
C THR A 104 19.22 -8.23 18.76
N GLU A 105 18.15 -7.78 19.42
CA GLU A 105 17.19 -8.60 20.14
C GLU A 105 15.79 -8.40 19.60
N PRO A 106 14.93 -9.44 19.59
CA PRO A 106 13.55 -9.34 19.11
C PRO A 106 12.72 -8.27 19.81
N ALA A 107 12.94 -8.06 21.11
CA ALA A 107 12.24 -7.02 21.88
C ALA A 107 12.57 -5.61 21.39
N VAL A 108 13.83 -5.34 21.03
CA VAL A 108 14.25 -4.05 20.46
C VAL A 108 13.65 -3.85 19.06
N ALA A 109 13.64 -4.91 18.24
CA ALA A 109 12.99 -4.87 16.93
C ALA A 109 11.47 -4.62 17.07
N ALA A 110 10.81 -5.22 18.07
CA ALA A 110 9.40 -4.97 18.35
C ALA A 110 9.12 -3.49 18.67
N VAL A 111 9.97 -2.86 19.50
CA VAL A 111 9.87 -1.41 19.77
C VAL A 111 10.02 -0.60 18.49
N ALA A 112 10.98 -0.95 17.64
CA ALA A 112 11.15 -0.29 16.34
C ALA A 112 9.87 -0.38 15.47
N PHE A 113 9.27 -1.56 15.36
CA PHE A 113 8.06 -1.78 14.57
C PHE A 113 6.82 -1.11 15.17
N VAL A 114 6.73 -1.01 16.49
CA VAL A 114 5.69 -0.20 17.15
C VAL A 114 5.83 1.27 16.74
N LEU A 115 7.03 1.85 16.79
CA LEU A 115 7.28 3.23 16.38
C LEU A 115 6.96 3.46 14.89
N ILE A 116 7.36 2.53 14.03
CA ILE A 116 7.03 2.56 12.59
C ILE A 116 5.52 2.47 12.39
N GLY A 117 4.84 1.58 13.13
CA GLY A 117 3.38 1.42 13.07
C GLY A 117 2.62 2.67 13.49
N VAL A 118 3.10 3.40 14.49
CA VAL A 118 2.56 4.72 14.89
C VAL A 118 2.61 5.70 13.71
N ASN A 119 3.70 5.75 12.96
CA ASN A 119 3.78 6.57 11.74
C ASN A 119 2.69 6.20 10.73
N PHE A 120 2.55 4.92 10.38
CA PHE A 120 1.57 4.45 9.41
C PHE A 120 0.13 4.77 9.83
N GLY A 121 -0.18 4.67 11.13
CA GLY A 121 -1.51 5.01 11.65
C GLY A 121 -1.83 6.50 11.65
N ILE A 122 -0.82 7.37 11.75
CA ILE A 122 -0.99 8.81 11.87
C ILE A 122 -0.83 9.54 10.54
N VAL A 123 0.27 9.25 9.81
CA VAL A 123 0.72 10.16 8.74
C VAL A 123 -0.22 10.13 7.54
N TRP A 124 -0.72 8.98 7.14
CA TRP A 124 -1.56 8.90 5.95
C TRP A 124 -2.86 9.72 6.05
N PRO A 125 -3.71 9.55 7.10
CA PRO A 125 -4.91 10.36 7.24
C PRO A 125 -4.60 11.85 7.46
N ALA A 126 -3.58 12.17 8.27
CA ALA A 126 -3.17 13.55 8.52
C ALA A 126 -2.62 14.23 7.26
N PHE A 127 -1.86 13.53 6.44
CA PHE A 127 -1.34 14.04 5.16
C PHE A 127 -2.48 14.36 4.18
N ASN A 128 -3.48 13.48 4.07
CA ASN A 128 -4.65 13.72 3.24
C ASN A 128 -5.42 14.96 3.71
N ALA A 129 -5.59 15.15 5.02
CA ALA A 129 -6.22 16.33 5.59
C ALA A 129 -5.39 17.61 5.31
N LEU A 130 -4.05 17.54 5.45
CA LEU A 130 -3.18 18.67 5.15
C LEU A 130 -3.24 19.07 3.67
N ILE A 131 -3.21 18.11 2.75
CA ILE A 131 -3.34 18.37 1.32
C ILE A 131 -4.71 18.96 1.00
N ALA A 132 -5.78 18.44 1.59
CA ALA A 132 -7.14 18.97 1.38
C ALA A 132 -7.26 20.43 1.82
N SER A 133 -6.46 20.88 2.80
CA SER A 133 -6.46 22.26 3.29
C SER A 133 -5.65 23.23 2.42
N VAL A 134 -4.77 22.75 1.53
CA VAL A 134 -3.89 23.59 0.71
C VAL A 134 -4.11 23.45 -0.80
N VAL A 135 -4.76 22.38 -1.25
CA VAL A 135 -5.01 22.12 -2.67
C VAL A 135 -6.48 21.78 -2.87
N GLU A 136 -7.16 22.47 -3.78
CA GLU A 136 -8.60 22.38 -3.99
C GLU A 136 -8.96 21.78 -5.37
N GLY A 137 -10.21 21.33 -5.50
CA GLY A 137 -10.86 20.95 -6.75
C GLY A 137 -10.10 19.89 -7.56
N GLU A 138 -10.08 20.03 -8.88
CA GLU A 138 -9.41 19.11 -9.81
C GLU A 138 -7.89 19.03 -9.60
N LEU A 139 -7.28 20.13 -9.12
CA LEU A 139 -5.84 20.16 -8.83
C LEU A 139 -5.47 19.16 -7.73
N ARG A 140 -6.34 18.97 -6.72
CA ARG A 140 -6.15 17.98 -5.65
C ARG A 140 -6.16 16.54 -6.18
N GLN A 141 -7.06 16.23 -7.11
CA GLN A 141 -7.09 14.90 -7.75
C GLN A 141 -5.79 14.65 -8.54
N ARG A 142 -5.32 15.65 -9.30
CA ARG A 142 -4.04 15.58 -10.01
C ARG A 142 -2.85 15.45 -9.06
N TYR A 143 -2.90 16.14 -7.91
CA TYR A 143 -1.89 16.04 -6.85
C TYR A 143 -1.75 14.60 -6.36
N PHE A 144 -2.86 13.94 -6.01
CA PHE A 144 -2.82 12.55 -5.55
C PHE A 144 -2.32 11.58 -6.62
N GLY A 145 -2.65 11.82 -7.89
CA GLY A 145 -2.11 11.04 -9.00
C GLY A 145 -0.59 11.15 -9.14
N VAL A 146 -0.04 12.38 -9.05
CA VAL A 146 1.41 12.60 -9.09
C VAL A 146 2.07 12.06 -7.82
N ASN A 147 1.46 12.24 -6.65
CA ASN A 147 1.93 11.66 -5.38
C ASN A 147 2.07 10.14 -5.47
N PHE A 148 1.06 9.45 -6.00
CA PHE A 148 1.11 8.00 -6.19
C PHE A 148 2.25 7.57 -7.12
N ALA A 149 2.47 8.29 -8.22
CA ALA A 149 3.57 8.02 -9.14
C ALA A 149 4.94 8.23 -8.45
N LEU A 150 5.08 9.30 -7.65
CA LEU A 150 6.31 9.57 -6.89
C LEU A 150 6.58 8.52 -5.82
N VAL A 151 5.55 8.05 -5.12
CA VAL A 151 5.66 6.97 -4.13
C VAL A 151 6.22 5.71 -4.79
N ASN A 152 5.63 5.26 -5.89
CA ASN A 152 6.10 4.07 -6.61
C ASN A 152 7.52 4.26 -7.15
N LEU A 153 7.79 5.41 -7.78
CA LEU A 153 9.12 5.72 -8.32
C LEU A 153 10.20 5.71 -7.22
N GLY A 154 9.90 6.34 -6.07
CA GLY A 154 10.81 6.37 -4.94
C GLY A 154 11.10 4.98 -4.38
N ILE A 155 10.06 4.16 -4.17
CA ILE A 155 10.22 2.78 -3.69
C ILE A 155 11.02 1.94 -4.70
N GLY A 156 10.72 2.03 -5.99
CA GLY A 156 11.44 1.28 -7.03
C GLY A 156 12.91 1.66 -7.11
N LEU A 157 13.23 2.97 -7.19
CA LEU A 157 14.61 3.46 -7.21
C LEU A 157 15.37 3.12 -5.92
N GLY A 158 14.71 3.31 -4.76
CA GLY A 158 15.28 2.95 -3.46
C GLY A 158 15.58 1.46 -3.38
N GLY A 159 14.69 0.59 -3.86
CA GLY A 159 14.90 -0.85 -3.92
C GLY A 159 16.11 -1.25 -4.77
N VAL A 160 16.30 -0.60 -5.92
CA VAL A 160 17.51 -0.82 -6.75
C VAL A 160 18.77 -0.39 -6.02
N VAL A 161 18.79 0.85 -5.50
CA VAL A 161 19.96 1.37 -4.77
C VAL A 161 20.27 0.49 -3.57
N GLY A 162 19.26 0.13 -2.77
CA GLY A 162 19.42 -0.79 -1.64
C GLY A 162 19.96 -2.15 -2.09
N GLY A 163 19.40 -2.75 -3.15
CA GLY A 163 19.83 -4.05 -3.67
C GLY A 163 21.27 -4.10 -4.14
N PHE A 164 21.82 -2.98 -4.62
CA PHE A 164 23.25 -2.87 -4.95
C PHE A 164 24.12 -2.64 -3.72
N PHE A 165 23.59 -2.00 -2.68
CA PHE A 165 24.35 -1.55 -1.54
C PHE A 165 24.43 -2.60 -0.43
N VAL A 166 23.32 -3.32 -0.16
CA VAL A 166 23.24 -4.27 0.94
C VAL A 166 24.02 -5.56 0.64
N ASP A 167 24.73 -6.03 1.66
CA ASP A 167 25.52 -7.26 1.63
C ASP A 167 25.29 -8.00 2.96
N VAL A 168 24.71 -9.19 2.89
CA VAL A 168 24.36 -10.01 4.08
C VAL A 168 25.61 -10.33 4.93
N SER A 169 26.78 -10.46 4.30
CA SER A 169 28.05 -10.68 5.01
C SER A 169 28.57 -9.44 5.77
N ARG A 170 27.98 -8.26 5.50
CA ARG A 170 28.37 -6.98 6.10
C ARG A 170 27.16 -6.27 6.71
N PRO A 171 26.84 -6.58 7.99
CA PRO A 171 25.69 -6.02 8.72
C PRO A 171 25.59 -4.49 8.72
N GLU A 172 26.73 -3.80 8.65
CA GLU A 172 26.82 -2.34 8.60
C GLU A 172 26.15 -1.73 7.35
N THR A 173 26.03 -2.49 6.25
CA THR A 173 25.32 -2.03 5.06
C THR A 173 23.82 -1.88 5.33
N PHE A 174 23.23 -2.80 6.08
CA PHE A 174 21.83 -2.71 6.51
C PHE A 174 21.63 -1.58 7.52
N THR A 175 22.52 -1.45 8.50
CA THR A 175 22.50 -0.31 9.42
C THR A 175 22.49 1.00 8.67
N THR A 176 23.33 1.12 7.62
CA THR A 176 23.41 2.34 6.80
C THR A 176 22.11 2.65 6.06
N ILE A 177 21.42 1.68 5.47
CA ILE A 177 20.15 1.94 4.76
C ILE A 177 19.03 2.34 5.73
N PHE A 178 18.96 1.75 6.94
CA PHE A 178 17.99 2.17 7.94
C PHE A 178 18.28 3.58 8.46
N LEU A 179 19.54 3.94 8.68
CA LEU A 179 19.93 5.30 9.05
C LEU A 179 19.71 6.31 7.90
N ALA A 180 19.91 5.90 6.65
CA ALA A 180 19.60 6.74 5.49
C ALA A 180 18.09 7.01 5.37
N ASP A 181 17.26 5.99 5.59
CA ASP A 181 15.80 6.15 5.66
C ASP A 181 15.40 7.08 6.83
N ALA A 182 15.97 6.86 8.03
CA ALA A 182 15.76 7.76 9.16
C ALA A 182 16.18 9.21 8.83
N ALA A 183 17.31 9.42 8.18
CA ALA A 183 17.79 10.74 7.77
C ALA A 183 16.88 11.40 6.73
N SER A 184 16.25 10.63 5.84
CA SER A 184 15.30 11.13 4.85
C SER A 184 14.11 11.84 5.51
N MET A 185 13.74 11.45 6.75
CA MET A 185 12.67 12.06 7.54
C MET A 185 13.01 13.45 8.08
N LEU A 186 14.29 13.83 8.10
CA LEU A 186 14.69 15.19 8.50
C LEU A 186 14.17 16.24 7.54
N VAL A 187 14.01 15.91 6.27
CA VAL A 187 13.53 16.86 5.25
C VAL A 187 12.08 17.30 5.51
N PRO A 188 11.09 16.38 5.64
CA PRO A 188 9.72 16.78 5.97
C PRO A 188 9.63 17.45 7.36
N ILE A 189 10.42 17.01 8.36
CA ILE A 189 10.47 17.65 9.67
C ILE A 189 10.92 19.12 9.53
N ALA A 190 12.02 19.37 8.81
CA ALA A 190 12.53 20.72 8.61
C ALA A 190 11.52 21.61 7.86
N LEU A 191 10.85 21.08 6.84
CA LEU A 191 9.84 21.83 6.09
C LEU A 191 8.60 22.13 6.92
N LEU A 192 8.13 21.18 7.72
CA LEU A 192 6.96 21.36 8.60
C LEU A 192 7.27 22.33 9.75
N LEU A 193 8.50 22.39 10.25
CA LEU A 193 8.92 23.34 11.29
C LEU A 193 9.28 24.73 10.72
N GLY A 194 9.74 24.79 9.47
CA GLY A 194 10.17 26.01 8.78
C GLY A 194 9.07 26.62 7.88
N PRO A 195 9.15 26.44 6.56
CA PRO A 195 8.27 27.13 5.60
C PRO A 195 6.79 26.76 5.73
N LEU A 196 6.47 25.55 6.21
CA LEU A 196 5.09 25.06 6.38
C LEU A 196 4.53 25.26 7.81
N ARG A 197 5.23 26.00 8.67
CA ARG A 197 4.79 26.24 10.06
C ARG A 197 3.40 26.87 10.19
N HIS A 198 2.96 27.57 9.17
CA HIS A 198 1.66 28.28 9.14
C HIS A 198 0.51 27.39 8.61
N VAL A 199 0.82 26.22 8.03
CA VAL A 199 -0.17 25.31 7.47
C VAL A 199 -0.62 24.34 8.56
N HIS A 200 -1.77 24.59 9.18
CA HIS A 200 -2.23 23.80 10.32
C HIS A 200 -3.02 22.54 9.90
N GLY A 201 -3.69 22.60 8.73
CA GLY A 201 -4.48 21.48 8.20
C GLY A 201 -5.61 21.05 9.15
N ARG A 202 -6.27 22.02 9.83
CA ARG A 202 -7.50 21.73 10.57
C ARG A 202 -8.62 21.54 9.55
N ALA A 203 -9.34 20.44 9.63
CA ALA A 203 -10.56 20.26 8.86
C ALA A 203 -11.58 21.34 9.27
N ALA A 204 -12.30 21.91 8.29
CA ALA A 204 -13.54 22.59 8.60
C ALA A 204 -14.42 21.58 9.35
N GLN A 205 -14.94 21.99 10.51
CA GLN A 205 -15.86 21.11 11.26
C GLN A 205 -16.97 20.70 10.30
N PRO A 206 -17.28 19.39 10.20
CA PRO A 206 -18.47 18.98 9.46
C PRO A 206 -19.65 19.73 10.06
N GLU A 207 -20.45 20.43 9.26
CA GLU A 207 -21.76 20.87 9.70
C GLU A 207 -22.49 19.63 10.21
N GLU A 208 -22.88 19.63 11.47
CA GLU A 208 -23.74 18.59 12.03
C GLU A 208 -25.03 18.62 11.21
N ILE A 209 -25.19 17.64 10.33
CA ILE A 209 -26.47 17.40 9.66
C ILE A 209 -27.37 16.78 10.73
N ASP A 210 -28.13 17.67 11.36
CA ASP A 210 -29.16 17.32 12.32
C ASP A 210 -30.18 16.39 11.64
N GLY A 211 -30.36 15.19 12.15
CA GLY A 211 -31.57 14.43 11.87
C GLY A 211 -31.52 12.95 11.57
N ASP A 212 -30.38 12.31 11.33
CA ASP A 212 -30.37 10.86 11.08
C ASP A 212 -29.64 10.10 12.21
N THR A 213 -30.31 9.11 12.78
CA THR A 213 -29.70 8.17 13.72
C THR A 213 -28.50 7.53 13.06
N PRO A 214 -27.30 7.71 13.62
CA PRO A 214 -26.09 7.29 12.94
C PRO A 214 -26.08 5.76 12.77
N ALA A 215 -26.21 5.29 11.52
CA ALA A 215 -26.10 3.88 11.22
C ALA A 215 -24.81 3.32 11.83
N THR A 216 -24.92 2.41 12.78
CA THR A 216 -23.74 1.84 13.47
C THR A 216 -22.87 1.06 12.48
N TYR A 217 -21.55 1.01 12.71
CA TYR A 217 -20.64 0.16 11.92
C TYR A 217 -21.15 -1.28 11.79
N LEU A 218 -21.77 -1.81 12.85
CA LEU A 218 -22.34 -3.16 12.85
C LEU A 218 -23.53 -3.28 11.89
N ALA A 219 -24.37 -2.26 11.77
CA ALA A 219 -25.49 -2.25 10.82
C ALA A 219 -24.99 -2.22 9.37
N ILE A 220 -23.93 -1.46 9.09
CA ILE A 220 -23.29 -1.43 7.77
C ILE A 220 -22.66 -2.79 7.44
N LEU A 221 -21.92 -3.39 8.38
CA LEU A 221 -21.30 -4.71 8.22
C LEU A 221 -22.29 -5.86 8.06
N ARG A 222 -23.54 -5.69 8.50
CA ARG A 222 -24.62 -6.68 8.27
C ARG A 222 -25.13 -6.69 6.84
N GLN A 223 -24.85 -5.68 6.04
CA GLN A 223 -25.22 -5.65 4.63
C GLN A 223 -24.42 -6.67 3.83
N PRO A 224 -25.06 -7.60 3.09
CA PRO A 224 -24.33 -8.65 2.38
C PRO A 224 -23.30 -8.14 1.36
N SER A 225 -23.62 -7.03 0.65
CA SER A 225 -22.69 -6.40 -0.30
C SER A 225 -21.41 -5.90 0.39
N VAL A 226 -21.54 -5.31 1.59
CA VAL A 226 -20.41 -4.84 2.40
C VAL A 226 -19.58 -6.01 2.92
N GLN A 227 -20.21 -7.09 3.39
CA GLN A 227 -19.52 -8.28 3.87
C GLN A 227 -18.63 -8.90 2.77
N TRP A 228 -19.20 -9.08 1.57
CA TRP A 228 -18.46 -9.64 0.44
C TRP A 228 -17.32 -8.73 -0.01
N LEU A 229 -17.56 -7.41 -0.06
CA LEU A 229 -16.52 -6.44 -0.41
C LEU A 229 -15.41 -6.41 0.65
N THR A 230 -15.76 -6.46 1.94
CA THR A 230 -14.81 -6.49 3.07
C THR A 230 -13.92 -7.73 3.01
N LEU A 231 -14.53 -8.91 2.81
CA LEU A 231 -13.78 -10.17 2.70
C LEU A 231 -12.89 -10.19 1.45
N LEU A 232 -13.40 -9.68 0.32
CA LEU A 232 -12.63 -9.54 -0.92
C LEU A 232 -11.44 -8.61 -0.71
N THR A 233 -11.63 -7.45 -0.07
CA THR A 233 -10.55 -6.50 0.24
C THR A 233 -9.51 -7.15 1.16
N PHE A 234 -9.94 -7.82 2.23
CA PHE A 234 -9.04 -8.56 3.13
C PHE A 234 -8.19 -9.57 2.37
N LEU A 235 -8.81 -10.44 1.58
CA LEU A 235 -8.08 -11.45 0.81
C LEU A 235 -7.15 -10.85 -0.22
N ALA A 236 -7.57 -9.80 -0.94
CA ALA A 236 -6.72 -9.13 -1.91
C ALA A 236 -5.48 -8.52 -1.25
N MET A 237 -5.62 -7.95 -0.06
CA MET A 237 -4.50 -7.41 0.70
C MET A 237 -3.61 -8.52 1.29
N PHE A 238 -4.21 -9.61 1.77
CA PHE A 238 -3.50 -10.77 2.31
C PHE A 238 -2.61 -11.44 1.25
N VAL A 239 -3.15 -11.74 0.06
CA VAL A 239 -2.39 -12.39 -1.02
C VAL A 239 -1.57 -11.42 -1.87
N GLY A 240 -1.80 -10.12 -1.72
CA GLY A 240 -1.14 -9.05 -2.45
C GLY A 240 -0.12 -8.32 -1.59
N TYR A 241 -0.48 -7.13 -1.12
CA TYR A 241 0.45 -6.22 -0.41
C TYR A 241 1.06 -6.83 0.85
N GLY A 242 0.32 -7.66 1.60
CA GLY A 242 0.83 -8.37 2.77
C GLY A 242 2.01 -9.31 2.44
N GLN A 243 2.17 -9.73 1.20
CA GLN A 243 3.27 -10.57 0.79
C GLN A 243 4.49 -9.80 0.28
N LEU A 244 4.30 -8.57 -0.21
CA LEU A 244 5.40 -7.82 -0.83
C LEU A 244 6.51 -7.43 0.17
N GLU A 245 6.15 -7.12 1.42
CA GLU A 245 7.12 -6.66 2.41
C GLU A 245 7.90 -7.81 3.09
N ALA A 246 7.35 -9.01 3.16
CA ALA A 246 7.96 -10.13 3.85
C ALA A 246 7.96 -11.43 3.04
N GLY A 247 6.80 -11.90 2.60
CA GLY A 247 6.66 -13.21 1.97
C GLY A 247 7.43 -13.34 0.66
N PHE A 248 7.29 -12.36 -0.24
CA PHE A 248 8.02 -12.33 -1.51
C PHE A 248 9.55 -12.25 -1.33
N PRO A 249 10.11 -11.32 -0.54
CA PRO A 249 11.56 -11.28 -0.31
C PRO A 249 12.09 -12.54 0.35
N ALA A 250 11.38 -13.06 1.38
CA ALA A 250 11.78 -14.28 2.06
C ALA A 250 11.76 -15.49 1.11
N PHE A 251 10.69 -15.70 0.34
CA PHE A 251 10.62 -16.76 -0.66
C PHE A 251 11.74 -16.66 -1.71
N SER A 252 11.99 -15.44 -2.17
CA SER A 252 13.04 -15.17 -3.18
C SER A 252 14.44 -15.51 -2.67
N ARG A 253 14.68 -15.31 -1.36
CA ARG A 253 15.97 -15.62 -0.72
C ARG A 253 16.09 -17.09 -0.33
N GLU A 254 15.09 -17.62 0.37
CA GLU A 254 15.15 -18.95 0.99
C GLU A 254 14.84 -20.09 0.01
N VAL A 255 13.99 -19.85 -0.99
CA VAL A 255 13.48 -20.90 -1.89
C VAL A 255 14.02 -20.76 -3.31
N ALA A 256 13.97 -19.53 -3.86
CA ALA A 256 14.51 -19.27 -5.19
C ALA A 256 16.04 -19.01 -5.18
N GLU A 257 16.64 -18.80 -4.00
CA GLU A 257 18.08 -18.54 -3.76
C GLU A 257 18.66 -17.41 -4.63
N VAL A 258 17.85 -16.36 -4.87
CA VAL A 258 18.34 -15.21 -5.65
C VAL A 258 18.99 -14.16 -4.76
N SER A 259 19.84 -13.32 -5.33
CA SER A 259 20.57 -12.27 -4.61
C SER A 259 19.62 -11.15 -4.12
N THR A 260 20.05 -10.40 -3.09
CA THR A 260 19.39 -9.16 -2.62
C THR A 260 19.26 -8.14 -3.74
N ARG A 261 20.23 -8.08 -4.65
CA ARG A 261 20.18 -7.25 -5.86
C ARG A 261 19.00 -7.61 -6.75
N THR A 262 18.76 -8.92 -6.96
CA THR A 262 17.61 -9.40 -7.74
C THR A 262 16.29 -8.98 -7.09
N VAL A 263 16.18 -9.08 -5.76
CA VAL A 263 15.01 -8.63 -5.02
C VAL A 263 14.78 -7.12 -5.23
N GLY A 264 15.82 -6.31 -5.11
CA GLY A 264 15.74 -4.86 -5.38
C GLY A 264 15.32 -4.54 -6.81
N PHE A 265 15.89 -5.22 -7.82
CA PHE A 265 15.48 -5.07 -9.22
C PHE A 265 14.03 -5.50 -9.46
N ALA A 266 13.53 -6.50 -8.75
CA ALA A 266 12.15 -6.94 -8.86
C ALA A 266 11.17 -5.81 -8.48
N PHE A 267 11.44 -5.04 -7.42
CA PHE A 267 10.64 -3.85 -7.08
C PHE A 267 10.74 -2.75 -8.14
N ALA A 268 11.89 -2.57 -8.78
CA ALA A 268 12.02 -1.63 -9.89
C ALA A 268 11.19 -2.06 -11.12
N VAL A 269 11.16 -3.36 -11.42
CA VAL A 269 10.31 -3.94 -12.48
C VAL A 269 8.83 -3.70 -12.16
N ASN A 270 8.40 -3.97 -10.92
CA ASN A 270 7.05 -3.67 -10.45
C ASN A 270 6.69 -2.19 -10.72
N THR A 271 7.51 -1.27 -10.23
CA THR A 271 7.33 0.17 -10.45
C THR A 271 7.26 0.54 -11.93
N ALA A 272 8.17 0.02 -12.74
CA ALA A 272 8.21 0.31 -14.17
C ALA A 272 6.93 -0.12 -14.89
N VAL A 273 6.41 -1.30 -14.56
CA VAL A 273 5.15 -1.82 -15.09
C VAL A 273 3.96 -0.97 -14.66
N ILE A 274 3.88 -0.59 -13.36
CA ILE A 274 2.80 0.29 -12.86
C ILE A 274 2.83 1.61 -13.62
N VAL A 275 3.98 2.28 -13.67
CA VAL A 275 4.11 3.60 -14.33
C VAL A 275 3.77 3.52 -15.81
N ALA A 276 4.22 2.48 -16.49
CA ALA A 276 3.97 2.30 -17.93
C ALA A 276 2.49 1.98 -18.24
N LEU A 277 1.84 1.18 -17.41
CA LEU A 277 0.54 0.61 -17.74
C LEU A 277 -0.64 1.28 -17.04
N GLN A 278 -0.45 2.00 -15.91
CA GLN A 278 -1.55 2.51 -15.09
C GLN A 278 -2.54 3.35 -15.90
N PHE A 279 -2.07 4.35 -16.65
CA PHE A 279 -2.96 5.22 -17.42
C PHE A 279 -3.66 4.48 -18.59
N TRP A 280 -2.94 3.59 -19.26
CA TRP A 280 -3.54 2.75 -20.30
C TRP A 280 -4.61 1.83 -19.72
N MET A 281 -4.34 1.24 -18.55
CA MET A 281 -5.27 0.34 -17.89
C MET A 281 -6.54 1.06 -17.43
N LEU A 282 -6.42 2.26 -16.84
CA LEU A 282 -7.57 3.09 -16.43
C LEU A 282 -8.52 3.34 -17.60
N ASN A 283 -7.98 3.65 -18.79
CA ASN A 283 -8.78 3.83 -20.00
C ASN A 283 -9.43 2.51 -20.46
N LYS A 284 -8.72 1.39 -20.32
CA LYS A 284 -9.18 0.07 -20.78
C LYS A 284 -10.31 -0.51 -19.91
N ILE A 285 -10.30 -0.23 -18.61
CA ILE A 285 -11.32 -0.73 -17.68
C ILE A 285 -12.55 0.18 -17.59
N LYS A 286 -12.48 1.41 -18.11
CA LYS A 286 -13.59 2.36 -18.11
C LYS A 286 -14.83 1.74 -18.76
N GLY A 287 -15.99 1.81 -18.06
CA GLY A 287 -17.24 1.24 -18.54
C GLY A 287 -17.34 -0.29 -18.48
N ARG A 288 -16.34 -0.96 -17.91
CA ARG A 288 -16.38 -2.41 -17.67
C ARG A 288 -16.85 -2.70 -16.25
N ARG A 289 -17.52 -3.84 -16.06
CA ARG A 289 -17.93 -4.30 -14.72
C ARG A 289 -16.72 -4.46 -13.81
N ARG A 290 -16.67 -3.69 -12.74
CA ARG A 290 -15.56 -3.68 -11.76
C ARG A 290 -15.29 -5.06 -11.17
N THR A 291 -16.34 -5.85 -10.90
CA THR A 291 -16.23 -7.23 -10.42
C THR A 291 -15.52 -8.13 -11.43
N ARG A 292 -15.72 -7.92 -12.73
CA ARG A 292 -15.03 -8.68 -13.80
C ARG A 292 -13.56 -8.26 -13.90
N VAL A 293 -13.25 -6.99 -13.64
CA VAL A 293 -11.86 -6.50 -13.57
C VAL A 293 -11.13 -7.20 -12.41
N ILE A 294 -11.78 -7.32 -11.24
CA ILE A 294 -11.22 -8.05 -10.09
C ILE A 294 -11.04 -9.55 -10.39
N LEU A 295 -11.98 -10.16 -11.10
CA LEU A 295 -11.85 -11.57 -11.53
C LEU A 295 -10.61 -11.77 -12.43
N VAL A 296 -10.39 -10.87 -13.40
CA VAL A 296 -9.19 -10.90 -14.25
C VAL A 296 -7.93 -10.71 -13.41
N MET A 297 -7.93 -9.75 -12.47
CA MET A 297 -6.83 -9.53 -11.54
C MET A 297 -6.51 -10.79 -10.73
N GLY A 298 -7.53 -11.47 -10.19
CA GLY A 298 -7.35 -12.74 -9.48
C GLY A 298 -6.65 -13.80 -10.33
N GLY A 299 -7.07 -13.95 -11.61
CA GLY A 299 -6.43 -14.85 -12.57
C GLY A 299 -4.97 -14.49 -12.86
N VAL A 300 -4.68 -13.20 -13.02
CA VAL A 300 -3.31 -12.68 -13.21
C VAL A 300 -2.43 -13.01 -12.01
N TRP A 301 -2.94 -12.81 -10.80
CA TRP A 301 -2.19 -13.11 -9.57
C TRP A 301 -2.02 -14.62 -9.32
N VAL A 302 -2.97 -15.47 -9.74
CA VAL A 302 -2.74 -16.92 -9.78
C VAL A 302 -1.50 -17.23 -10.63
N GLY A 303 -1.44 -16.69 -11.84
CA GLY A 303 -0.28 -16.86 -12.72
C GLY A 303 1.02 -16.34 -12.09
N ALA A 304 0.97 -15.18 -11.42
CA ALA A 304 2.12 -14.61 -10.72
C ALA A 304 2.61 -15.56 -9.61
N TRP A 305 1.76 -16.00 -8.69
CA TRP A 305 2.17 -16.87 -7.59
C TRP A 305 2.65 -18.25 -8.05
N VAL A 306 2.04 -18.82 -9.08
CA VAL A 306 2.53 -20.06 -9.71
C VAL A 306 3.92 -19.85 -10.30
N LEU A 307 4.14 -18.72 -10.97
CA LEU A 307 5.44 -18.35 -11.54
C LEU A 307 6.51 -18.22 -10.46
N LEU A 308 6.19 -17.54 -9.33
CA LEU A 308 7.11 -17.44 -8.20
C LEU A 308 7.40 -18.84 -7.63
N GLY A 309 6.38 -19.69 -7.44
CA GLY A 309 6.54 -21.06 -6.97
C GLY A 309 7.46 -21.89 -7.87
N ALA A 310 7.35 -21.71 -9.18
CA ALA A 310 8.17 -22.41 -10.16
C ALA A 310 9.67 -22.04 -10.05
N THR A 311 10.03 -20.88 -9.52
CA THR A 311 11.45 -20.50 -9.32
C THR A 311 12.17 -21.42 -8.36
N GLY A 312 11.47 -22.01 -7.39
CA GLY A 312 12.02 -23.00 -6.46
C GLY A 312 12.39 -24.35 -7.09
N LEU A 313 12.00 -24.60 -8.35
CA LEU A 313 12.39 -25.83 -9.09
C LEU A 313 13.82 -25.74 -9.67
N ALA A 314 14.38 -24.52 -9.80
CA ALA A 314 15.73 -24.29 -10.30
C ALA A 314 16.40 -23.13 -9.52
N PRO A 315 16.64 -23.31 -8.19
CA PRO A 315 17.14 -22.25 -7.33
C PRO A 315 18.54 -21.78 -7.75
N GLY A 316 18.88 -20.55 -7.44
CA GLY A 316 20.20 -19.93 -7.65
C GLY A 316 20.56 -19.63 -9.11
N GLY A 317 19.81 -20.15 -10.09
CA GLY A 317 20.11 -20.02 -11.50
C GLY A 317 19.47 -18.80 -12.19
N ALA A 318 19.84 -18.56 -13.44
CA ALA A 318 19.27 -17.51 -14.28
C ALA A 318 17.75 -17.65 -14.44
N VAL A 319 17.23 -18.86 -14.43
CA VAL A 319 15.78 -19.17 -14.51
C VAL A 319 15.06 -18.61 -13.28
N ALA A 320 15.62 -18.82 -12.08
CA ALA A 320 15.06 -18.27 -10.84
C ALA A 320 15.07 -16.74 -10.87
N VAL A 321 16.18 -16.12 -11.30
CA VAL A 321 16.29 -14.67 -11.44
C VAL A 321 15.22 -14.12 -12.38
N LEU A 322 15.11 -14.67 -13.59
CA LEU A 322 14.12 -14.25 -14.57
C LEU A 322 12.68 -14.50 -14.07
N GLY A 323 12.44 -15.63 -13.40
CA GLY A 323 11.14 -15.96 -12.82
C GLY A 323 10.71 -14.96 -11.74
N VAL A 324 11.62 -14.56 -10.84
CA VAL A 324 11.37 -13.55 -9.80
C VAL A 324 11.07 -12.17 -10.42
N LEU A 325 11.81 -11.76 -11.44
CA LEU A 325 11.56 -10.49 -12.14
C LEU A 325 10.23 -10.51 -12.89
N LEU A 326 9.92 -11.62 -13.56
CA LEU A 326 8.67 -11.81 -14.29
C LEU A 326 7.48 -11.91 -13.35
N PHE A 327 7.63 -12.58 -12.19
CA PHE A 327 6.64 -12.56 -11.11
C PHE A 327 6.22 -11.12 -10.78
N MET A 328 7.20 -10.24 -10.50
CA MET A 328 6.90 -8.86 -10.13
C MET A 328 6.30 -8.04 -11.26
N ALA A 329 6.65 -8.33 -12.52
CA ALA A 329 6.01 -7.72 -13.68
C ALA A 329 4.53 -8.12 -13.79
N VAL A 330 4.22 -9.41 -13.67
CA VAL A 330 2.84 -9.95 -13.75
C VAL A 330 2.03 -9.51 -12.53
N PHE A 331 2.64 -9.49 -11.34
CA PHE A 331 2.01 -9.02 -10.12
C PHE A 331 1.62 -7.53 -10.23
N ALA A 332 2.54 -6.69 -10.69
CA ALA A 332 2.30 -5.27 -10.94
C ALA A 332 1.16 -5.00 -11.94
N PHE A 333 1.07 -5.82 -12.98
CA PHE A 333 -0.07 -5.76 -13.91
C PHE A 333 -1.40 -5.98 -13.16
N GLY A 334 -1.48 -6.96 -12.27
CA GLY A 334 -2.63 -7.17 -11.40
C GLY A 334 -2.92 -5.99 -10.48
N GLU A 335 -1.90 -5.32 -9.93
CA GLU A 335 -2.05 -4.12 -9.10
C GLU A 335 -2.70 -2.97 -9.86
N THR A 336 -2.37 -2.78 -11.14
CA THR A 336 -3.00 -1.74 -11.97
C THR A 336 -4.51 -1.94 -12.16
N LEU A 337 -5.00 -3.16 -12.03
CA LEU A 337 -6.43 -3.51 -12.05
C LEU A 337 -7.10 -3.32 -10.68
N LEU A 338 -6.40 -3.65 -9.60
CA LEU A 338 -6.92 -3.63 -8.23
C LEU A 338 -7.13 -2.20 -7.72
N GLN A 339 -6.08 -1.36 -7.84
CA GLN A 339 -6.01 -0.04 -7.22
C GLN A 339 -7.18 0.90 -7.56
N PRO A 340 -7.64 1.00 -8.81
CA PRO A 340 -8.79 1.85 -9.12
C PRO A 340 -10.14 1.21 -8.80
N THR A 341 -10.19 -0.12 -8.59
CA THR A 341 -11.43 -0.88 -8.64
C THR A 341 -12.11 -0.99 -7.27
N ILE A 342 -11.38 -1.44 -6.24
CA ILE A 342 -11.94 -1.61 -4.87
C ILE A 342 -12.41 -0.27 -4.29
N PRO A 343 -11.62 0.82 -4.30
CA PRO A 343 -12.08 2.10 -3.77
C PRO A 343 -13.30 2.66 -4.51
N ALA A 344 -13.38 2.44 -5.83
CA ALA A 344 -14.54 2.86 -6.60
C ALA A 344 -15.82 2.13 -6.19
N ILE A 345 -15.77 0.79 -6.01
CA ILE A 345 -16.92 0.02 -5.50
C ILE A 345 -17.29 0.50 -4.10
N THR A 346 -16.32 0.70 -3.21
CA THR A 346 -16.54 1.15 -1.83
C THR A 346 -17.29 2.50 -1.79
N ASN A 347 -16.83 3.46 -2.61
CA ASN A 347 -17.40 4.81 -2.62
C ASN A 347 -18.79 4.86 -3.26
N ASP A 348 -19.03 4.07 -4.34
CA ASP A 348 -20.31 4.08 -5.04
C ASP A 348 -21.35 3.19 -4.34
N LEU A 349 -20.92 2.25 -3.49
CA LEU A 349 -21.81 1.47 -2.62
C LEU A 349 -22.29 2.28 -1.39
N ALA A 350 -21.51 3.28 -1.01
CA ALA A 350 -21.76 4.06 0.20
C ALA A 350 -22.74 5.22 -0.08
N PRO A 351 -23.84 5.38 0.71
CA PRO A 351 -24.57 6.62 0.73
C PRO A 351 -23.65 7.81 1.09
N ASP A 352 -23.93 9.00 0.53
CA ASP A 352 -23.05 10.17 0.66
C ASP A 352 -22.66 10.49 2.11
N HIS A 353 -23.63 10.47 3.02
CA HIS A 353 -23.45 10.75 4.45
C HIS A 353 -22.76 9.62 5.22
N LEU A 354 -22.56 8.42 4.63
CA LEU A 354 -21.92 7.27 5.25
C LEU A 354 -20.57 6.90 4.59
N ARG A 355 -20.13 7.62 3.55
CA ARG A 355 -18.88 7.30 2.82
C ARG A 355 -17.68 7.12 3.74
N GLY A 356 -17.56 7.95 4.78
CA GLY A 356 -16.49 7.83 5.75
C GLY A 356 -16.47 6.47 6.46
N ARG A 357 -17.63 5.94 6.86
CA ARG A 357 -17.77 4.65 7.55
C ARG A 357 -17.48 3.46 6.64
N TYR A 358 -17.95 3.50 5.38
CA TYR A 358 -17.64 2.47 4.40
C TYR A 358 -16.13 2.41 4.10
N ASN A 359 -15.50 3.58 3.92
CA ASN A 359 -14.05 3.66 3.74
C ASN A 359 -13.27 3.18 4.98
N ALA A 360 -13.75 3.46 6.19
CA ALA A 360 -13.13 2.96 7.42
C ALA A 360 -13.19 1.42 7.52
N ILE A 361 -14.32 0.80 7.14
CA ILE A 361 -14.44 -0.67 7.07
C ILE A 361 -13.47 -1.24 6.03
N SER A 362 -13.41 -0.62 4.85
CA SER A 362 -12.47 -1.03 3.79
C SER A 362 -11.01 -0.90 4.25
N ALA A 363 -10.66 0.19 4.94
CA ALA A 363 -9.33 0.40 5.51
C ALA A 363 -8.99 -0.63 6.59
N ALA A 364 -9.95 -1.00 7.44
CA ALA A 364 -9.76 -2.05 8.45
C ALA A 364 -9.51 -3.42 7.80
N ALA A 365 -10.24 -3.76 6.73
CA ALA A 365 -10.03 -4.98 5.96
C ALA A 365 -8.65 -4.99 5.27
N PHE A 366 -8.25 -3.85 4.71
CA PHE A 366 -6.91 -3.65 4.14
C PHE A 366 -5.83 -3.95 5.18
N GLN A 367 -5.90 -3.31 6.34
CA GLN A 367 -4.93 -3.49 7.42
C GLN A 367 -4.91 -4.94 7.94
N ALA A 368 -6.08 -5.56 8.13
CA ALA A 368 -6.15 -6.95 8.57
C ALA A 368 -5.43 -7.92 7.59
N GLY A 369 -5.60 -7.70 6.28
CA GLY A 369 -4.89 -8.48 5.25
C GLY A 369 -3.38 -8.28 5.29
N THR A 370 -2.92 -7.05 5.42
CA THR A 370 -1.49 -6.72 5.51
C THR A 370 -0.85 -7.20 6.83
N ILE A 371 -1.61 -7.29 7.93
CA ILE A 371 -1.16 -7.91 9.18
C ILE A 371 -0.93 -9.42 9.02
N ALA A 372 -1.91 -10.10 8.43
CA ALA A 372 -1.88 -11.55 8.34
C ALA A 372 -0.79 -12.06 7.35
N GLY A 373 -0.50 -11.29 6.30
CA GLY A 373 0.44 -11.69 5.24
C GLY A 373 1.83 -12.07 5.74
N PRO A 374 2.58 -11.15 6.37
CA PRO A 374 3.93 -11.40 6.86
C PRO A 374 4.01 -12.55 7.89
N ALA A 375 3.05 -12.60 8.82
CA ALA A 375 3.02 -13.63 9.85
C ALA A 375 2.84 -15.03 9.25
N VAL A 376 1.88 -15.19 8.32
CA VAL A 376 1.62 -16.48 7.66
C VAL A 376 2.79 -16.87 6.75
N ALA A 377 3.34 -15.94 5.99
CA ALA A 377 4.52 -16.18 5.16
C ALA A 377 5.71 -16.65 5.98
N GLY A 378 6.02 -15.93 7.08
CA GLY A 378 7.12 -16.27 7.96
C GLY A 378 7.01 -17.66 8.53
N VAL A 379 5.82 -18.04 9.07
CA VAL A 379 5.59 -19.37 9.64
C VAL A 379 5.71 -20.47 8.59
N LEU A 380 5.06 -20.34 7.43
CA LEU A 380 5.08 -21.38 6.40
C LEU A 380 6.47 -21.59 5.82
N LEU A 381 7.20 -20.51 5.55
CA LEU A 381 8.55 -20.60 4.99
C LEU A 381 9.56 -21.12 6.03
N GLN A 382 9.44 -20.74 7.31
CA GLN A 382 10.25 -21.29 8.40
C GLN A 382 10.17 -22.82 8.48
N HIS A 383 8.98 -23.38 8.26
CA HIS A 383 8.77 -24.84 8.29
C HIS A 383 9.03 -25.51 6.92
N HIS A 384 9.69 -24.86 6.00
CA HIS A 384 9.98 -25.34 4.64
C HIS A 384 8.72 -25.76 3.84
N LEU A 385 7.58 -25.13 4.12
CA LEU A 385 6.29 -25.39 3.47
C LEU A 385 6.06 -24.44 2.28
N ALA A 386 7.09 -24.22 1.46
CA ALA A 386 7.02 -23.30 0.30
C ALA A 386 5.87 -23.65 -0.67
N GLY A 387 5.63 -24.95 -0.91
CA GLY A 387 4.50 -25.40 -1.73
C GLY A 387 3.14 -25.07 -1.13
N ALA A 388 2.98 -25.22 0.19
CA ALA A 388 1.76 -24.84 0.92
C ALA A 388 1.56 -23.32 0.92
N TYR A 389 2.64 -22.54 1.07
CA TYR A 389 2.61 -21.09 0.96
C TYR A 389 2.07 -20.63 -0.40
N VAL A 390 2.65 -21.11 -1.50
CA VAL A 390 2.18 -20.77 -2.85
C VAL A 390 0.76 -21.26 -3.08
N GLY A 391 0.44 -22.49 -2.65
CA GLY A 391 -0.91 -23.07 -2.75
C GLY A 391 -1.97 -22.25 -2.01
N LEU A 392 -1.65 -21.73 -0.82
CA LEU A 392 -2.53 -20.84 -0.05
C LEU A 392 -2.79 -19.53 -0.80
N LEU A 393 -1.75 -18.91 -1.39
CA LEU A 393 -1.88 -17.65 -2.12
C LEU A 393 -2.68 -17.84 -3.42
N VAL A 394 -2.45 -18.94 -4.14
CA VAL A 394 -3.24 -19.32 -5.33
C VAL A 394 -4.70 -19.56 -4.94
N ALA A 395 -4.96 -20.33 -3.87
CA ALA A 395 -6.32 -20.55 -3.38
C ALA A 395 -7.00 -19.23 -2.97
N GLY A 396 -6.27 -18.31 -2.33
CA GLY A 396 -6.74 -16.97 -2.01
C GLY A 396 -7.12 -16.16 -3.25
N CYS A 397 -6.30 -16.21 -4.30
CA CYS A 397 -6.61 -15.54 -5.58
C CYS A 397 -7.86 -16.14 -6.27
N VAL A 398 -8.02 -17.45 -6.23
CA VAL A 398 -9.24 -18.14 -6.73
C VAL A 398 -10.46 -17.74 -5.90
N ALA A 399 -10.30 -17.66 -4.57
CA ALA A 399 -11.37 -17.20 -3.69
C ALA A 399 -11.77 -15.73 -3.99
N ILE A 400 -10.82 -14.84 -4.27
CA ILE A 400 -11.11 -13.46 -4.72
C ILE A 400 -11.97 -13.47 -5.99
N ALA A 401 -11.63 -14.31 -6.97
CA ALA A 401 -12.42 -14.43 -8.19
C ALA A 401 -13.87 -14.91 -7.90
N GLY A 402 -14.03 -15.89 -7.02
CA GLY A 402 -15.34 -16.36 -6.55
C GLY A 402 -16.13 -15.28 -5.80
N LEU A 403 -15.46 -14.54 -4.90
CA LEU A 403 -16.06 -13.41 -4.17
C LEU A 403 -16.49 -12.28 -5.09
N ALA A 404 -15.69 -11.97 -6.13
CA ALA A 404 -16.03 -10.97 -7.14
C ALA A 404 -17.32 -11.35 -7.88
N LEU A 405 -17.49 -12.61 -8.24
CA LEU A 405 -18.72 -13.11 -8.86
C LEU A 405 -19.92 -13.11 -7.90
N ALA A 406 -19.70 -13.41 -6.62
CA ALA A 406 -20.75 -13.34 -5.61
C ALA A 406 -21.17 -11.90 -5.33
N LEU A 407 -20.22 -10.97 -5.29
CA LEU A 407 -20.45 -9.52 -5.14
C LEU A 407 -21.22 -8.96 -6.33
N GLU A 408 -20.92 -9.39 -7.57
CA GLU A 408 -21.61 -8.95 -8.79
C GLU A 408 -23.13 -9.15 -8.71
N ARG A 409 -23.58 -10.18 -8.01
CA ARG A 409 -25.01 -10.49 -7.83
C ARG A 409 -25.70 -9.65 -6.75
N ARG A 410 -24.93 -8.80 -6.03
CA ARG A 410 -25.40 -8.09 -4.83
C ARG A 410 -25.23 -6.57 -4.93
N ILE A 411 -24.62 -6.09 -6.00
CA ILE A 411 -24.45 -4.66 -6.29
C ILE A 411 -25.19 -4.30 -7.58
N THR A 412 -25.61 -3.04 -7.66
CA THR A 412 -26.28 -2.55 -8.87
C THR A 412 -25.31 -2.36 -10.03
N PRO A 413 -25.79 -2.27 -11.28
CA PRO A 413 -24.94 -2.00 -12.45
C PRO A 413 -24.11 -0.72 -12.29
N GLU A 414 -24.67 0.34 -11.71
CA GLU A 414 -24.00 1.63 -11.49
C GLU A 414 -22.82 1.46 -10.53
N VAL A 415 -23.03 0.83 -9.37
CA VAL A 415 -21.98 0.50 -8.39
C VAL A 415 -20.91 -0.39 -9.03
N ASN A 416 -21.32 -1.24 -9.98
CA ASN A 416 -20.41 -2.09 -10.74
C ASN A 416 -19.71 -1.37 -11.91
N GLY A 417 -19.96 -0.06 -12.10
CA GLY A 417 -19.30 0.78 -13.12
C GLY A 417 -19.86 0.68 -14.53
N VAL A 418 -21.08 0.15 -14.67
CA VAL A 418 -21.80 0.05 -15.95
C VAL A 418 -23.01 0.97 -15.89
N ALA A 419 -23.10 1.96 -16.78
CA ALA A 419 -24.31 2.77 -16.91
C ALA A 419 -25.47 1.87 -17.32
N GLU A 420 -26.66 2.07 -16.71
CA GLU A 420 -27.87 1.48 -17.27
C GLU A 420 -28.07 1.96 -18.71
N PRO A 421 -28.54 1.07 -19.61
CA PRO A 421 -28.98 1.53 -20.92
C PRO A 421 -30.07 2.56 -20.64
N THR A 422 -29.83 3.82 -21.02
CA THR A 422 -30.87 4.83 -21.04
C THR A 422 -32.01 4.23 -21.84
N GLU A 423 -33.17 3.93 -21.24
CA GLU A 423 -34.36 3.62 -21.99
C GLU A 423 -34.59 4.81 -22.92
N THR A 424 -34.20 4.63 -24.16
CA THR A 424 -34.53 5.57 -25.22
C THR A 424 -36.05 5.62 -25.22
N ALA A 425 -36.59 6.74 -24.74
CA ALA A 425 -38.00 7.00 -24.75
C ALA A 425 -38.58 6.57 -26.10
N ALA A 426 -39.27 5.44 -26.06
CA ALA A 426 -40.26 5.12 -27.09
C ALA A 426 -41.41 6.10 -26.87
N THR A 427 -41.27 7.29 -27.45
CA THR A 427 -42.36 8.20 -27.69
C THR A 427 -42.50 8.29 -29.19
N VAL A 428 -43.49 7.56 -29.67
CA VAL A 428 -44.14 7.74 -30.93
C VAL A 428 -44.93 9.03 -30.94
#